data_b96aa1cb8c6c89af3c867e15ee74cede
#
_entry.id   b96aa1cb8c6c89af3c867e15ee74cede
#
_cell.length_a   1.000
_cell.length_b   1.000
_cell.length_c   1.000
_cell.angle_alpha   90.00
_cell.angle_beta   90.00
_cell.angle_gamma   90.00
#
_symmetry.space_group_name_H-M   'P 1'
#
loop_
_entity.id
_entity.type
_entity.pdbx_description
1 polymer ?
#
loop_
_entity_poly.entity_id
_entity_poly.type
_entity_poly.pdbx_seq_one_letter_code
_entity_poly.pdbx_strand_id
1 'polypeptide(L)'
;MATDVDVQFFSHLNGLVLSNNWGDLIRLLDTCLVNGLPLTAITSATIDAQGDITLNLYAEHKALLFQVIELQGFVPASINGKYRIKGTPDSKTLILKAELKGQAITTTGTAKLASLGYEIIFRDPNDVKRVYRTKNPTVEHPFIRVDESLTSPDDTSGVYTSSYAKYAMVGLLENMTHIDDYENPEVLQLPFDSTDPAKNWKITGTGTNVIRGWNRWYWRKRGERNPGEQYADSDSINTNGSGQFTLIGDQNAFYFLTNIHVNFPNRKIMMGCGLFDSIFDKSLIQNWFLGGVITQQTATSFYNTIYNSPNMTMLCGSSASGKFLVLKHDPANPLTDHTYANCDITGYRSGINDLHSNSLVAATSFPFGDDNGFLRGNLKHVCFSRKNPLYQQVTPIIAESSMYIYENLYNNPAAGDVMGGFYFYMGELE
;
A
#
# COMPACT_ATOMS: atom_id res chain seq x y z
N MET A 1 -10.49 20.40 17.63
CA MET A 1 -9.41 20.32 16.63
C MET A 1 -10.03 19.90 15.31
N ALA A 2 -9.51 20.36 14.19
CA ALA A 2 -10.01 19.89 12.88
C ALA A 2 -9.80 18.38 12.74
N THR A 3 -10.78 17.70 12.15
CA THR A 3 -10.67 16.27 11.86
C THR A 3 -9.47 15.99 10.96
N ASP A 4 -8.69 14.98 11.30
CA ASP A 4 -7.56 14.54 10.49
C ASP A 4 -8.05 14.02 9.12
N VAL A 5 -7.49 14.56 8.04
CA VAL A 5 -7.82 14.22 6.65
C VAL A 5 -6.61 13.75 5.84
N ASP A 6 -5.49 13.48 6.49
CA ASP A 6 -4.25 13.12 5.81
C ASP A 6 -4.25 11.67 5.33
N VAL A 7 -4.68 10.73 6.17
CA VAL A 7 -4.72 9.32 5.79
C VAL A 7 -5.97 9.02 4.97
N GLN A 8 -5.79 8.44 3.80
CA GLN A 8 -6.85 8.06 2.86
C GLN A 8 -6.75 6.58 2.52
N PHE A 9 -7.87 5.95 2.16
CA PHE A 9 -7.85 4.62 1.60
C PHE A 9 -8.78 4.49 0.39
N PHE A 10 -8.47 3.49 -0.44
CA PHE A 10 -9.26 3.05 -1.58
C PHE A 10 -9.40 1.54 -1.52
N SER A 11 -10.51 1.02 -2.05
CA SER A 11 -10.70 -0.41 -2.16
C SER A 11 -11.49 -0.78 -3.42
N HIS A 12 -11.50 -2.06 -3.75
CA HIS A 12 -12.36 -2.58 -4.82
C HIS A 12 -13.86 -2.27 -4.60
N LEU A 13 -14.28 -1.99 -3.37
CA LEU A 13 -15.66 -1.61 -3.03
C LEU A 13 -16.03 -0.20 -3.56
N ASN A 14 -15.05 0.64 -3.85
CA ASN A 14 -15.28 1.92 -4.52
C ASN A 14 -15.65 1.79 -6.01
N GLY A 15 -15.73 0.56 -6.54
CA GLY A 15 -15.96 0.30 -7.96
C GLY A 15 -14.70 0.40 -8.81
N LEU A 16 -13.54 0.56 -8.21
CA LEU A 16 -12.24 0.48 -8.89
C LEU A 16 -11.96 -0.97 -9.29
N VAL A 17 -11.42 -1.15 -10.48
CA VAL A 17 -11.15 -2.45 -11.07
C VAL A 17 -9.65 -2.70 -11.13
N LEU A 18 -9.20 -3.79 -10.52
CA LEU A 18 -7.86 -4.32 -10.66
C LEU A 18 -7.97 -5.64 -11.42
N SER A 19 -7.92 -5.56 -12.74
CA SER A 19 -8.12 -6.73 -13.59
C SER A 19 -6.79 -7.44 -13.91
N ASN A 20 -6.76 -8.17 -14.99
CA ASN A 20 -5.69 -9.07 -15.36
C ASN A 20 -4.89 -8.56 -16.56
N ASN A 21 -4.75 -7.24 -16.70
CA ASN A 21 -3.97 -6.66 -17.78
C ASN A 21 -2.71 -5.98 -17.24
N TRP A 22 -1.67 -5.96 -18.03
CA TRP A 22 -0.50 -5.15 -17.77
C TRP A 22 -0.88 -3.66 -17.83
N GLY A 23 -0.32 -2.86 -16.93
CA GLY A 23 -0.72 -1.47 -16.72
C GLY A 23 -1.89 -1.25 -15.76
N ASP A 24 -2.58 -2.30 -15.31
CA ASP A 24 -3.72 -2.16 -14.38
C ASP A 24 -3.28 -1.64 -13.01
N LEU A 25 -2.14 -2.08 -12.50
CA LEU A 25 -1.61 -1.55 -11.24
C LEU A 25 -1.24 -0.08 -11.38
N ILE A 26 -0.55 0.30 -12.44
CA ILE A 26 -0.19 1.71 -12.68
C ILE A 26 -1.44 2.59 -12.76
N ARG A 27 -2.49 2.17 -13.50
CA ARG A 27 -3.75 2.93 -13.57
C ARG A 27 -4.45 3.05 -12.21
N LEU A 28 -4.37 1.99 -11.40
CA LEU A 28 -4.88 2.04 -10.02
C LEU A 28 -4.07 3.02 -9.18
N LEU A 29 -2.74 2.96 -9.24
CA LEU A 29 -1.86 3.87 -8.49
C LEU A 29 -2.04 5.33 -8.95
N ASP A 30 -2.16 5.59 -10.25
CA ASP A 30 -2.46 6.93 -10.79
C ASP A 30 -3.76 7.49 -10.17
N THR A 31 -4.78 6.64 -10.04
CA THR A 31 -6.06 7.03 -9.42
C THR A 31 -5.90 7.30 -7.93
N CYS A 32 -5.34 6.35 -7.20
CA CYS A 32 -5.28 6.42 -5.73
C CYS A 32 -4.27 7.45 -5.22
N LEU A 33 -3.09 7.49 -5.83
CA LEU A 33 -2.00 8.34 -5.37
C LEU A 33 -2.14 9.79 -5.86
N VAL A 34 -2.63 9.99 -7.11
CA VAL A 34 -2.48 11.27 -7.81
C VAL A 34 -3.82 11.96 -8.11
N ASN A 35 -4.75 11.26 -8.77
CA ASN A 35 -5.94 11.90 -9.34
C ASN A 35 -7.12 11.98 -8.35
N GLY A 36 -7.24 10.99 -7.45
CA GLY A 36 -8.47 10.74 -6.71
C GLY A 36 -9.53 10.08 -7.61
N LEU A 37 -10.68 9.72 -7.02
CA LEU A 37 -11.79 9.08 -7.72
C LEU A 37 -12.99 10.04 -7.77
N PRO A 38 -13.36 10.59 -8.94
CA PRO A 38 -14.51 11.48 -9.07
C PRO A 38 -15.82 10.80 -8.63
N LEU A 39 -16.67 11.55 -7.93
CA LEU A 39 -18.03 11.16 -7.62
C LEU A 39 -18.98 11.66 -8.71
N THR A 40 -20.22 11.17 -8.69
CA THR A 40 -21.26 11.64 -9.60
C THR A 40 -21.67 13.08 -9.26
N ALA A 41 -22.45 13.72 -10.14
CA ALA A 41 -22.89 15.10 -9.93
C ALA A 41 -23.60 15.28 -8.58
N ILE A 42 -23.33 16.38 -7.92
CA ILE A 42 -23.99 16.78 -6.66
C ILE A 42 -25.34 17.40 -7.02
N THR A 43 -26.42 16.85 -6.48
CA THR A 43 -27.78 17.35 -6.68
C THR A 43 -28.16 18.40 -5.63
N SER A 44 -27.64 18.26 -4.42
CA SER A 44 -27.75 19.28 -3.36
C SER A 44 -26.64 19.14 -2.34
N ALA A 45 -26.35 20.25 -1.68
CA ALA A 45 -25.40 20.27 -0.57
C ALA A 45 -25.91 21.27 0.49
N THR A 46 -25.88 20.85 1.76
CA THR A 46 -26.34 21.67 2.89
C THR A 46 -25.35 21.57 4.04
N ILE A 47 -25.33 22.60 4.88
CA ILE A 47 -24.55 22.63 6.13
C ILE A 47 -25.54 22.60 7.29
N ASP A 48 -25.33 21.68 8.22
CA ASP A 48 -26.19 21.55 9.39
C ASP A 48 -25.81 22.53 10.53
N ALA A 49 -26.57 22.47 11.63
CA ALA A 49 -26.33 23.34 12.80
C ALA A 49 -24.99 23.06 13.52
N GLN A 50 -24.41 21.90 13.31
CA GLN A 50 -23.11 21.48 13.82
C GLN A 50 -21.97 21.97 12.93
N GLY A 51 -22.27 22.33 11.68
CA GLY A 51 -21.31 22.78 10.69
C GLY A 51 -20.85 21.68 9.73
N ASP A 52 -21.46 20.50 9.78
CA ASP A 52 -21.17 19.38 8.90
C ASP A 52 -21.87 19.53 7.53
N ILE A 53 -21.26 18.97 6.49
CA ILE A 53 -21.80 19.05 5.12
C ILE A 53 -22.55 17.76 4.80
N THR A 54 -23.81 17.88 4.38
CA THR A 54 -24.55 16.81 3.74
C THR A 54 -24.55 16.99 2.23
N LEU A 55 -24.04 16.00 1.50
CA LEU A 55 -24.03 15.95 0.04
C LEU A 55 -25.04 14.91 -0.44
N ASN A 56 -25.93 15.30 -1.37
CA ASN A 56 -26.76 14.38 -2.12
C ASN A 56 -26.24 14.27 -3.56
N LEU A 57 -26.10 13.04 -4.04
CA LEU A 57 -25.50 12.71 -5.32
C LEU A 57 -26.54 12.17 -6.30
N TYR A 58 -26.34 12.36 -7.59
CA TYR A 58 -27.23 11.90 -8.64
C TYR A 58 -27.33 10.37 -8.68
N ALA A 59 -26.20 9.66 -8.52
CA ALA A 59 -26.14 8.21 -8.54
C ALA A 59 -25.33 7.68 -7.33
N GLU A 60 -25.28 6.36 -7.19
CA GLU A 60 -24.56 5.68 -6.12
C GLU A 60 -23.11 6.14 -6.02
N HIS A 61 -22.67 6.54 -4.82
CA HIS A 61 -21.34 7.10 -4.58
C HIS A 61 -20.24 6.06 -4.36
N LYS A 62 -20.57 4.85 -3.90
CA LYS A 62 -19.62 3.78 -3.54
C LYS A 62 -18.48 4.22 -2.60
N ALA A 63 -18.60 5.39 -1.99
CA ALA A 63 -17.67 5.86 -0.98
C ALA A 63 -17.94 5.16 0.35
N LEU A 64 -16.89 4.96 1.13
CA LEU A 64 -16.93 4.22 2.38
C LEU A 64 -16.72 5.16 3.58
N LEU A 65 -17.20 4.76 4.74
CA LEU A 65 -17.01 5.49 5.98
C LEU A 65 -15.50 5.70 6.24
N PHE A 66 -15.13 6.88 6.72
CA PHE A 66 -13.77 7.33 6.96
C PHE A 66 -12.90 7.61 5.73
N GLN A 67 -13.42 7.52 4.52
CA GLN A 67 -12.72 8.06 3.36
C GLN A 67 -12.74 9.59 3.38
N VAL A 68 -11.80 10.20 2.67
CA VAL A 68 -11.69 11.66 2.54
C VAL A 68 -12.25 12.11 1.20
N ILE A 69 -13.15 13.08 1.24
CA ILE A 69 -13.69 13.77 0.07
C ILE A 69 -12.96 15.09 -0.13
N GLU A 70 -12.59 15.39 -1.35
CA GLU A 70 -12.12 16.71 -1.78
C GLU A 70 -13.23 17.42 -2.55
N LEU A 71 -13.62 18.60 -2.06
CA LEU A 71 -14.61 19.49 -2.68
C LEU A 71 -13.91 20.61 -3.44
N GLN A 72 -14.37 20.91 -4.66
CA GLN A 72 -13.83 21.95 -5.52
C GLN A 72 -14.95 22.71 -6.24
N GLY A 73 -14.76 24.03 -6.44
CA GLY A 73 -15.69 24.88 -7.18
C GLY A 73 -16.97 25.25 -6.42
N PHE A 74 -17.01 25.07 -5.11
CA PHE A 74 -18.11 25.55 -4.27
C PHE A 74 -18.02 27.04 -4.01
N VAL A 75 -19.18 27.67 -3.80
CA VAL A 75 -19.31 29.06 -3.33
C VAL A 75 -20.08 29.05 -2.01
N PRO A 76 -19.54 29.69 -0.95
CA PRO A 76 -18.28 30.42 -0.87
C PRO A 76 -17.04 29.52 -0.98
N ALA A 77 -15.91 30.10 -1.35
CA ALA A 77 -14.66 29.35 -1.56
C ALA A 77 -14.14 28.65 -0.30
N SER A 78 -14.56 29.08 0.88
CA SER A 78 -14.25 28.45 2.18
C SER A 78 -14.78 27.01 2.32
N ILE A 79 -15.73 26.60 1.46
CA ILE A 79 -16.25 25.22 1.41
C ILE A 79 -15.29 24.28 0.68
N ASN A 80 -14.40 24.81 -0.17
CA ASN A 80 -13.47 23.98 -0.91
C ASN A 80 -12.36 23.45 0.01
N GLY A 81 -12.13 22.14 -0.04
CA GLY A 81 -11.14 21.50 0.81
C GLY A 81 -11.37 20.00 0.95
N LYS A 82 -10.63 19.39 1.86
CA LYS A 82 -10.75 17.97 2.20
C LYS A 82 -11.58 17.79 3.45
N TYR A 83 -12.44 16.77 3.44
CA TYR A 83 -13.35 16.46 4.55
C TYR A 83 -13.45 14.96 4.76
N ARG A 84 -13.47 14.53 6.02
CA ARG A 84 -13.68 13.13 6.39
C ARG A 84 -15.16 12.75 6.25
N ILE A 85 -15.46 11.62 5.63
CA ILE A 85 -16.79 11.02 5.64
C ILE A 85 -17.06 10.49 7.04
N LYS A 86 -18.02 11.08 7.74
CA LYS A 86 -18.49 10.60 9.04
C LYS A 86 -19.79 9.82 8.98
N GLY A 87 -20.46 9.81 7.84
CA GLY A 87 -21.71 9.06 7.66
C GLY A 87 -22.03 8.78 6.19
N THR A 88 -22.62 7.62 5.95
CA THR A 88 -23.14 7.15 4.67
C THR A 88 -24.56 6.63 4.87
N PRO A 89 -25.57 7.54 5.06
CA PRO A 89 -26.93 7.14 5.41
C PRO A 89 -27.59 6.24 4.38
N ASP A 90 -27.28 6.48 3.12
CA ASP A 90 -27.73 5.67 1.98
C ASP A 90 -26.72 5.73 0.83
N SER A 91 -27.02 5.08 -0.29
CA SER A 91 -26.09 4.99 -1.44
C SER A 91 -25.85 6.30 -2.19
N LYS A 92 -26.63 7.36 -1.90
CA LYS A 92 -26.53 8.67 -2.58
C LYS A 92 -26.22 9.83 -1.64
N THR A 93 -26.20 9.60 -0.35
CA THR A 93 -26.01 10.65 0.65
C THR A 93 -24.74 10.44 1.44
N LEU A 94 -23.92 11.49 1.51
CA LEU A 94 -22.69 11.53 2.32
C LEU A 94 -22.81 12.63 3.38
N ILE A 95 -22.37 12.34 4.60
CA ILE A 95 -22.19 13.35 5.65
C ILE A 95 -20.68 13.52 5.88
N LEU A 96 -20.21 14.74 5.70
CA LEU A 96 -18.81 15.11 5.83
C LEU A 96 -18.61 15.87 7.12
N LYS A 97 -17.62 15.47 7.92
CA LYS A 97 -17.20 16.21 9.11
C LYS A 97 -16.59 17.54 8.69
N ALA A 98 -17.16 18.63 9.15
CA ALA A 98 -16.71 19.99 8.85
C ALA A 98 -16.96 20.92 10.03
N GLU A 99 -16.33 22.10 10.03
CA GLU A 99 -16.49 23.15 11.04
C GLU A 99 -17.02 24.44 10.39
N LEU A 100 -18.08 24.30 9.57
CA LEU A 100 -18.62 25.38 8.75
C LEU A 100 -19.90 25.99 9.34
N LYS A 101 -20.02 25.97 10.64
CA LYS A 101 -21.20 26.49 11.36
C LYS A 101 -21.57 27.91 10.94
N GLY A 102 -22.83 28.10 10.57
CA GLY A 102 -23.34 29.42 10.15
C GLY A 102 -23.03 29.79 8.71
N GLN A 103 -22.32 28.95 7.95
CA GLN A 103 -22.12 29.16 6.53
C GLN A 103 -23.27 28.54 5.72
N ALA A 104 -23.49 29.08 4.52
CA ALA A 104 -24.47 28.56 3.57
C ALA A 104 -23.81 28.34 2.19
N ILE A 105 -24.14 27.21 1.56
CA ILE A 105 -23.67 26.90 0.20
C ILE A 105 -24.62 27.57 -0.78
N THR A 106 -24.09 28.46 -1.63
CA THR A 106 -24.86 29.16 -2.67
C THR A 106 -24.71 28.52 -4.05
N THR A 107 -23.57 27.86 -4.29
CA THR A 107 -23.30 27.11 -5.53
C THR A 107 -22.57 25.82 -5.19
N THR A 108 -23.07 24.72 -5.71
CA THR A 108 -22.39 23.41 -5.61
C THR A 108 -21.30 23.28 -6.66
N GLY A 109 -20.22 22.62 -6.29
CA GLY A 109 -19.11 22.30 -7.18
C GLY A 109 -19.05 20.81 -7.51
N THR A 110 -17.87 20.27 -7.51
CA THR A 110 -17.57 18.84 -7.72
C THR A 110 -17.00 18.20 -6.47
N ALA A 111 -17.14 16.87 -6.38
CA ALA A 111 -16.57 16.08 -5.31
C ALA A 111 -15.82 14.87 -5.88
N LYS A 112 -14.73 14.50 -5.22
CA LYS A 112 -14.00 13.25 -5.49
C LYS A 112 -13.49 12.64 -4.20
N LEU A 113 -13.25 11.34 -4.15
CA LEU A 113 -12.38 10.76 -3.13
C LEU A 113 -10.99 11.38 -3.32
N ALA A 114 -10.46 11.99 -2.27
CA ALA A 114 -9.16 12.67 -2.33
C ALA A 114 -8.04 11.67 -2.61
N SER A 115 -7.05 12.06 -3.40
CA SER A 115 -5.84 11.26 -3.58
C SER A 115 -4.94 11.31 -2.34
N LEU A 116 -3.94 10.40 -2.27
CA LEU A 116 -2.95 10.38 -1.20
C LEU A 116 -1.96 11.56 -1.26
N GLY A 117 -1.95 12.33 -2.34
CA GLY A 117 -1.12 13.54 -2.42
C GLY A 117 0.22 13.37 -3.11
N TYR A 118 0.32 12.39 -3.99
CA TYR A 118 1.47 12.21 -4.89
C TYR A 118 1.26 12.92 -6.22
N GLU A 119 2.33 13.02 -7.00
CA GLU A 119 2.35 13.43 -8.38
C GLU A 119 3.15 12.44 -9.24
N ILE A 120 2.88 12.42 -10.54
CA ILE A 120 3.65 11.65 -11.52
C ILE A 120 4.80 12.53 -11.98
N ILE A 121 6.03 12.11 -11.67
CA ILE A 121 7.25 12.81 -12.10
C ILE A 121 7.64 12.38 -13.53
N PHE A 122 7.61 11.07 -13.78
CA PHE A 122 7.91 10.52 -15.10
C PHE A 122 6.87 9.48 -15.52
N ARG A 123 6.57 9.48 -16.81
CA ARG A 123 5.64 8.57 -17.46
C ARG A 123 6.29 8.05 -18.76
N ASP A 124 6.23 6.75 -18.99
CA ASP A 124 6.66 6.18 -20.26
C ASP A 124 5.56 6.26 -21.33
N PRO A 125 5.92 6.23 -22.64
CA PRO A 125 4.94 6.30 -23.71
C PRO A 125 4.05 5.06 -23.86
N ASN A 126 4.48 3.91 -23.31
CA ASN A 126 3.74 2.64 -23.39
C ASN A 126 2.79 2.43 -22.21
N ASP A 127 2.75 3.35 -21.25
CA ASP A 127 1.88 3.33 -20.07
C ASP A 127 2.09 2.12 -19.15
N VAL A 128 3.33 1.64 -19.06
CA VAL A 128 3.74 0.50 -18.23
C VAL A 128 4.80 0.85 -17.18
N LYS A 129 5.30 2.09 -17.18
CA LYS A 129 6.23 2.60 -16.16
C LYS A 129 5.73 3.92 -15.59
N ARG A 130 5.98 4.13 -14.31
CA ARG A 130 5.71 5.39 -13.60
C ARG A 130 6.78 5.68 -12.56
N VAL A 131 7.00 6.95 -12.36
CA VAL A 131 7.72 7.46 -11.20
C VAL A 131 6.81 8.42 -10.47
N TYR A 132 6.53 8.10 -9.22
CA TYR A 132 5.74 8.94 -8.31
C TYR A 132 6.63 9.62 -7.29
N ARG A 133 6.21 10.78 -6.83
CA ARG A 133 6.76 11.45 -5.64
C ARG A 133 5.64 12.21 -4.93
N THR A 134 5.76 12.44 -3.63
CA THR A 134 4.82 13.33 -2.94
C THR A 134 4.84 14.74 -3.53
N LYS A 135 3.69 15.43 -3.56
CA LYS A 135 3.58 16.79 -4.08
C LYS A 135 4.39 17.84 -3.30
N ASN A 136 4.59 17.58 -2.01
CA ASN A 136 5.34 18.47 -1.12
C ASN A 136 6.57 17.71 -0.57
N PRO A 137 7.57 17.40 -1.43
CA PRO A 137 8.69 16.59 -1.02
C PRO A 137 9.60 17.32 -0.04
N THR A 138 10.02 16.64 1.01
CA THR A 138 11.22 16.96 1.77
C THR A 138 12.40 16.19 1.21
N VAL A 139 13.60 16.41 1.73
CA VAL A 139 14.82 15.66 1.35
C VAL A 139 14.70 14.16 1.63
N GLU A 140 13.80 13.77 2.54
CA GLU A 140 13.60 12.38 2.94
C GLU A 140 12.74 11.59 1.92
N HIS A 141 11.92 12.27 1.11
CA HIS A 141 10.97 11.60 0.23
C HIS A 141 11.63 11.06 -1.04
N PRO A 142 11.60 9.74 -1.25
CA PRO A 142 12.15 9.11 -2.45
C PRO A 142 11.27 9.34 -3.67
N PHE A 143 11.87 9.10 -4.84
CA PHE A 143 11.15 8.75 -6.05
C PHE A 143 10.72 7.28 -5.95
N ILE A 144 9.46 6.99 -6.27
CA ILE A 144 8.89 5.63 -6.25
C ILE A 144 8.73 5.20 -7.71
N ARG A 145 9.59 4.30 -8.16
CA ARG A 145 9.52 3.77 -9.51
C ARG A 145 8.76 2.45 -9.53
N VAL A 146 7.78 2.35 -10.44
CA VAL A 146 6.95 1.17 -10.67
C VAL A 146 7.08 0.78 -12.14
N ASP A 147 7.41 -0.48 -12.41
CA ASP A 147 7.70 -0.98 -13.76
C ASP A 147 6.99 -2.31 -14.04
N GLU A 148 6.02 -2.28 -14.95
CA GLU A 148 5.27 -3.42 -15.44
C GLU A 148 5.79 -3.94 -16.81
N SER A 149 6.93 -3.46 -17.30
CA SER A 149 7.49 -3.88 -18.59
C SER A 149 7.68 -5.39 -18.68
N LEU A 150 7.45 -5.96 -19.83
CA LEU A 150 7.58 -7.40 -20.10
C LEU A 150 8.93 -7.81 -20.67
N THR A 151 9.67 -6.84 -21.19
CA THR A 151 10.97 -7.04 -21.83
C THR A 151 12.04 -6.21 -21.15
N SER A 152 13.29 -6.68 -21.22
CA SER A 152 14.43 -5.88 -20.83
C SER A 152 14.53 -4.61 -21.69
N PRO A 153 15.01 -3.48 -21.14
CA PRO A 153 15.23 -2.25 -21.90
C PRO A 153 16.21 -2.41 -23.07
N ASP A 154 17.11 -3.37 -22.99
CA ASP A 154 18.13 -3.64 -24.00
C ASP A 154 17.69 -4.63 -25.08
N ASP A 155 16.45 -5.15 -25.00
CA ASP A 155 15.87 -6.18 -25.90
C ASP A 155 16.73 -7.46 -26.05
N THR A 156 17.74 -7.64 -25.22
CA THR A 156 18.68 -8.79 -25.31
C THR A 156 18.24 -9.96 -24.43
N SER A 157 17.38 -9.71 -23.47
CA SER A 157 16.85 -10.70 -22.54
C SER A 157 15.45 -11.13 -22.94
N GLY A 158 15.04 -12.29 -22.48
CA GLY A 158 13.76 -12.87 -22.85
C GLY A 158 12.54 -12.01 -22.51
N VAL A 159 11.43 -12.35 -23.13
CA VAL A 159 10.13 -11.72 -22.93
C VAL A 159 9.37 -12.49 -21.84
N TYR A 160 8.89 -11.79 -20.80
CA TYR A 160 8.01 -12.38 -19.81
C TYR A 160 6.63 -12.64 -20.43
N THR A 161 6.13 -13.85 -20.31
CA THR A 161 4.88 -14.25 -20.96
C THR A 161 3.67 -13.54 -20.33
N SER A 162 2.84 -12.91 -21.16
CA SER A 162 1.66 -12.16 -20.70
C SER A 162 0.59 -13.01 -20.00
N SER A 163 0.62 -14.34 -20.19
CA SER A 163 -0.28 -15.29 -19.54
C SER A 163 0.13 -15.66 -18.09
N TYR A 164 1.31 -15.24 -17.67
CA TYR A 164 1.82 -15.54 -16.32
C TYR A 164 1.31 -14.55 -15.28
N ALA A 165 1.68 -14.78 -14.02
CA ALA A 165 1.33 -13.91 -12.91
C ALA A 165 1.64 -12.43 -13.21
N LYS A 166 0.79 -11.53 -12.75
CA LYS A 166 0.97 -10.09 -12.94
C LYS A 166 1.64 -9.48 -11.73
N TYR A 167 2.77 -8.86 -11.96
CA TYR A 167 3.49 -8.09 -10.94
C TYR A 167 4.30 -6.95 -11.56
N ALA A 168 4.52 -5.91 -10.79
CA ALA A 168 5.43 -4.83 -11.11
C ALA A 168 6.74 -4.97 -10.32
N MET A 169 7.84 -4.57 -10.92
CA MET A 169 9.07 -4.26 -10.21
C MET A 169 8.89 -2.91 -9.53
N VAL A 170 9.22 -2.82 -8.25
CA VAL A 170 9.06 -1.58 -7.47
C VAL A 170 10.34 -1.28 -6.72
N GLY A 171 10.73 -0.02 -6.69
CA GLY A 171 11.90 0.46 -5.95
C GLY A 171 11.82 1.94 -5.62
N LEU A 172 12.63 2.35 -4.67
CA LEU A 172 12.79 3.72 -4.22
C LEU A 172 14.16 4.24 -4.64
N LEU A 173 14.23 5.48 -5.09
CA LEU A 173 15.45 6.14 -5.52
C LEU A 173 15.53 7.54 -4.90
N GLU A 174 16.73 7.95 -4.50
CA GLU A 174 16.96 9.28 -3.90
C GLU A 174 16.81 10.39 -4.94
N ASN A 175 17.28 10.16 -6.14
CA ASN A 175 17.23 11.11 -7.23
C ASN A 175 16.98 10.43 -8.57
N MET A 176 16.26 11.10 -9.47
CA MET A 176 16.01 10.66 -10.84
C MET A 176 15.88 11.87 -11.76
N THR A 177 16.50 11.82 -12.92
CA THR A 177 16.41 12.82 -13.99
C THR A 177 15.55 12.36 -15.18
N HIS A 178 15.32 11.05 -15.31
CA HIS A 178 14.42 10.44 -16.29
C HIS A 178 13.89 9.09 -15.76
N ILE A 179 12.94 8.48 -16.49
CA ILE A 179 12.20 7.30 -16.03
C ILE A 179 13.05 6.05 -15.80
N ASP A 180 14.17 5.92 -16.49
CA ASP A 180 15.09 4.78 -16.40
C ASP A 180 16.44 5.19 -15.78
N ASP A 181 16.47 6.24 -14.96
CA ASP A 181 17.66 6.75 -14.29
C ASP A 181 17.95 5.98 -12.98
N TYR A 182 18.41 4.75 -13.12
CA TYR A 182 18.68 3.83 -12.00
C TYR A 182 20.06 3.15 -12.06
N GLU A 183 20.91 3.50 -13.05
CA GLU A 183 22.21 2.85 -13.21
C GLU A 183 23.34 3.55 -12.46
N ASN A 184 23.10 4.75 -11.95
CA ASN A 184 24.11 5.52 -11.22
C ASN A 184 24.37 4.91 -9.84
N PRO A 185 25.58 4.34 -9.57
CA PRO A 185 25.92 3.74 -8.29
C PRO A 185 26.06 4.75 -7.14
N GLU A 186 26.17 6.05 -7.45
CA GLU A 186 26.23 7.12 -6.47
C GLU A 186 24.85 7.58 -5.95
N VAL A 187 23.78 7.09 -6.57
CA VAL A 187 22.40 7.39 -6.15
C VAL A 187 21.86 6.27 -5.28
N LEU A 188 21.45 6.62 -4.08
CA LEU A 188 20.88 5.67 -3.13
C LEU A 188 19.56 5.09 -3.67
N GLN A 189 19.40 3.77 -3.57
CA GLN A 189 18.22 3.03 -3.99
C GLN A 189 17.77 2.03 -2.92
N LEU A 190 16.53 1.58 -3.02
CA LEU A 190 16.00 0.49 -2.22
C LEU A 190 15.08 -0.38 -3.10
N PRO A 191 15.41 -1.66 -3.39
CA PRO A 191 16.64 -2.37 -2.99
C PRO A 191 17.87 -1.83 -3.70
N PHE A 192 19.03 -1.97 -3.11
CA PHE A 192 20.28 -1.48 -3.67
C PHE A 192 21.36 -2.58 -3.65
N ASP A 193 22.12 -2.64 -4.73
CA ASP A 193 23.35 -3.40 -4.87
C ASP A 193 24.35 -2.48 -5.57
N SER A 194 25.33 -1.97 -4.87
CA SER A 194 26.31 -1.00 -5.39
C SER A 194 27.16 -1.55 -6.53
N THR A 195 27.24 -2.87 -6.66
CA THR A 195 27.97 -3.54 -7.76
C THR A 195 27.08 -3.77 -8.99
N ASP A 196 25.74 -3.69 -8.83
CA ASP A 196 24.76 -3.83 -9.91
C ASP A 196 23.51 -2.98 -9.60
N PRO A 197 23.58 -1.66 -9.73
CA PRO A 197 22.43 -0.76 -9.42
C PRO A 197 21.16 -1.09 -10.20
N ALA A 198 21.30 -1.62 -11.42
CA ALA A 198 20.18 -2.01 -12.26
C ALA A 198 19.49 -3.33 -11.84
N LYS A 199 20.02 -4.06 -10.85
CA LYS A 199 19.58 -5.42 -10.48
C LYS A 199 18.06 -5.55 -10.25
N ASN A 200 17.43 -4.56 -9.63
CA ASN A 200 15.98 -4.58 -9.40
C ASN A 200 15.15 -4.40 -10.67
N TRP A 201 15.75 -3.97 -11.76
CA TRP A 201 15.07 -3.57 -12.98
C TRP A 201 15.34 -4.49 -14.16
N LYS A 202 16.29 -5.40 -14.01
CA LYS A 202 16.68 -6.35 -15.07
C LYS A 202 15.62 -7.43 -15.27
N ILE A 203 15.43 -7.75 -16.54
CA ILE A 203 14.67 -8.92 -16.97
C ILE A 203 15.67 -9.85 -17.65
N THR A 204 15.83 -11.05 -17.14
CA THR A 204 16.78 -12.05 -17.63
C THR A 204 16.11 -13.40 -17.86
N GLY A 205 16.76 -14.29 -18.60
CA GLY A 205 16.22 -15.62 -18.92
C GLY A 205 15.17 -15.60 -20.02
N THR A 206 14.61 -16.76 -20.33
CA THR A 206 13.62 -16.97 -21.38
C THR A 206 12.52 -17.94 -20.95
N GLY A 207 11.33 -17.80 -21.51
CA GLY A 207 10.20 -18.70 -21.26
C GLY A 207 9.84 -18.79 -19.77
N THR A 208 9.86 -19.99 -19.22
CA THR A 208 9.56 -20.26 -17.81
C THR A 208 10.68 -19.90 -16.84
N ASN A 209 11.86 -19.58 -17.37
CA ASN A 209 13.04 -19.18 -16.58
C ASN A 209 13.27 -17.68 -16.56
N VAL A 210 12.28 -16.89 -16.96
CA VAL A 210 12.37 -15.44 -16.92
C VAL A 210 12.39 -14.97 -15.47
N ILE A 211 13.36 -14.11 -15.14
CA ILE A 211 13.47 -13.41 -13.86
C ILE A 211 13.28 -11.92 -14.13
N ARG A 212 12.31 -11.29 -13.48
CA ARG A 212 12.04 -9.86 -13.56
C ARG A 212 12.19 -9.26 -12.17
N GLY A 213 13.17 -8.42 -12.01
CA GLY A 213 13.33 -7.63 -10.82
C GLY A 213 13.63 -8.43 -9.55
N TRP A 214 13.83 -7.71 -8.50
CA TRP A 214 14.18 -8.23 -7.18
C TRP A 214 13.06 -8.04 -6.16
N ASN A 215 12.45 -6.83 -6.10
CA ASN A 215 11.27 -6.56 -5.28
C ASN A 215 10.04 -6.42 -6.17
N ARG A 216 8.98 -7.15 -5.86
CA ARG A 216 7.81 -7.29 -6.72
C ARG A 216 6.51 -7.05 -5.98
N TRP A 217 5.62 -6.31 -6.62
CA TRP A 217 4.24 -6.14 -6.17
C TRP A 217 3.30 -6.94 -7.07
N TYR A 218 2.80 -8.06 -6.54
CA TYR A 218 1.87 -8.93 -7.24
C TYR A 218 0.44 -8.45 -7.06
N TRP A 219 -0.32 -8.37 -8.15
CA TRP A 219 -1.76 -8.10 -8.09
C TRP A 219 -2.60 -9.21 -8.71
N ARG A 220 -2.03 -10.09 -9.51
CA ARG A 220 -2.70 -11.27 -10.05
C ARG A 220 -1.78 -12.48 -10.06
N LYS A 221 -2.26 -13.53 -9.41
CA LYS A 221 -1.59 -14.83 -9.33
C LYS A 221 -2.64 -15.93 -9.37
N ARG A 222 -2.29 -17.11 -9.86
CA ARG A 222 -3.15 -18.28 -9.81
C ARG A 222 -3.39 -18.73 -8.36
N GLY A 223 -4.68 -18.85 -7.99
CA GLY A 223 -5.10 -19.06 -6.62
C GLY A 223 -5.32 -20.50 -6.20
N GLU A 224 -4.70 -21.49 -6.82
CA GLU A 224 -4.97 -22.92 -6.50
C GLU A 224 -3.89 -23.58 -5.64
N ARG A 225 -2.81 -22.87 -5.32
CA ARG A 225 -1.74 -23.43 -4.49
C ARG A 225 -2.00 -23.23 -3.01
N ASN A 226 -1.60 -24.22 -2.22
CA ASN A 226 -1.71 -24.15 -0.77
C ASN A 226 -0.98 -22.91 -0.21
N PRO A 227 -1.52 -22.33 0.87
CA PRO A 227 -0.80 -21.32 1.63
C PRO A 227 0.52 -21.92 2.12
N GLY A 228 1.61 -21.59 1.56
CA GLY A 228 2.89 -22.24 1.85
C GLY A 228 3.71 -22.53 0.62
N GLU A 229 3.11 -22.47 -0.55
CA GLU A 229 3.82 -22.65 -1.80
C GLU A 229 4.48 -21.38 -2.29
N GLN A 230 5.67 -21.51 -2.83
CA GLN A 230 6.48 -20.42 -3.36
C GLN A 230 5.79 -19.76 -4.55
N TYR A 231 6.01 -18.46 -4.71
CA TYR A 231 5.60 -17.73 -5.91
C TYR A 231 6.48 -18.18 -7.08
N ALA A 232 5.88 -18.66 -8.15
CA ALA A 232 6.58 -18.92 -9.39
C ALA A 232 6.23 -17.84 -10.42
N ASP A 233 7.22 -17.37 -11.16
CA ASP A 233 7.00 -16.40 -12.23
C ASP A 233 6.12 -16.97 -13.34
N SER A 234 6.21 -18.30 -13.54
CA SER A 234 5.40 -19.05 -14.50
C SER A 234 3.98 -19.36 -14.03
N ASP A 235 3.58 -18.92 -12.84
CA ASP A 235 2.21 -19.15 -12.38
C ASP A 235 1.20 -18.51 -13.34
N SER A 236 0.36 -19.34 -13.96
CA SER A 236 -0.74 -18.81 -14.76
C SER A 236 -1.72 -18.09 -13.84
N ILE A 237 -2.39 -17.12 -14.42
CA ILE A 237 -3.32 -16.25 -13.71
C ILE A 237 -4.75 -16.76 -13.85
N ASN A 238 -5.56 -16.46 -12.84
CA ASN A 238 -7.01 -16.56 -12.97
C ASN A 238 -7.51 -15.42 -13.85
N THR A 239 -8.21 -15.74 -14.93
CA THR A 239 -8.66 -14.76 -15.93
C THR A 239 -9.93 -14.00 -15.53
N ASN A 240 -10.63 -14.43 -14.48
CA ASN A 240 -11.97 -13.94 -14.17
C ASN A 240 -11.97 -12.80 -13.14
N GLY A 241 -12.65 -11.73 -13.49
CA GLY A 241 -13.08 -10.66 -12.60
C GLY A 241 -11.98 -9.71 -12.10
N SER A 242 -12.40 -8.76 -11.28
CA SER A 242 -11.52 -7.82 -10.59
C SER A 242 -10.94 -8.45 -9.31
N GLY A 243 -9.66 -8.21 -9.05
CA GLY A 243 -9.03 -8.58 -7.78
C GLY A 243 -9.52 -7.71 -6.63
N GLN A 244 -9.68 -8.31 -5.45
CA GLN A 244 -9.92 -7.53 -4.25
C GLN A 244 -8.62 -6.87 -3.79
N PHE A 245 -8.69 -5.61 -3.47
CA PHE A 245 -7.55 -4.84 -2.99
C PHE A 245 -7.99 -3.77 -1.98
N THR A 246 -7.04 -3.29 -1.21
CA THR A 246 -7.10 -2.04 -0.44
C THR A 246 -5.77 -1.32 -0.61
N LEU A 247 -5.82 -0.03 -0.87
CA LEU A 247 -4.66 0.86 -0.86
C LEU A 247 -4.93 1.93 0.19
N ILE A 248 -4.01 2.10 1.15
CA ILE A 248 -4.21 2.95 2.32
C ILE A 248 -2.91 3.62 2.72
N GLY A 249 -2.96 4.88 3.10
CA GLY A 249 -1.82 5.67 3.54
C GLY A 249 -2.01 7.17 3.38
N ASP A 250 -0.89 7.87 3.40
CA ASP A 250 -0.79 9.30 3.24
C ASP A 250 0.32 9.69 2.22
N GLN A 251 0.69 10.95 2.19
CA GLN A 251 1.77 11.45 1.33
C GLN A 251 3.17 10.95 1.71
N ASN A 252 3.35 10.32 2.88
CA ASN A 252 4.64 9.83 3.38
C ASN A 252 4.81 8.33 3.17
N ALA A 253 3.74 7.55 3.32
CA ALA A 253 3.78 6.11 3.22
C ALA A 253 2.42 5.55 2.81
N PHE A 254 2.42 4.48 2.03
CA PHE A 254 1.20 3.77 1.70
C PHE A 254 1.42 2.26 1.62
N TYR A 255 0.33 1.54 1.81
CA TYR A 255 0.24 0.08 1.79
C TYR A 255 -0.75 -0.36 0.73
N PHE A 256 -0.36 -1.38 -0.01
CA PHE A 256 -1.15 -2.00 -1.06
C PHE A 256 -1.41 -3.45 -0.68
N LEU A 257 -2.66 -3.76 -0.38
CA LEU A 257 -3.09 -5.08 0.03
C LEU A 257 -3.87 -5.73 -1.11
N THR A 258 -3.48 -6.94 -1.52
CA THR A 258 -4.17 -7.70 -2.57
C THR A 258 -4.47 -9.11 -2.10
N ASN A 259 -5.59 -9.66 -2.57
CA ASN A 259 -5.84 -11.10 -2.42
C ASN A 259 -5.04 -11.88 -3.46
N ILE A 260 -4.37 -12.90 -3.00
CA ILE A 260 -3.56 -13.78 -3.86
C ILE A 260 -4.18 -15.16 -4.06
N HIS A 261 -5.26 -15.45 -3.35
CA HIS A 261 -5.86 -16.78 -3.36
C HIS A 261 -7.36 -16.69 -3.70
N VAL A 262 -7.77 -17.36 -4.79
CA VAL A 262 -9.15 -17.30 -5.29
C VAL A 262 -10.17 -17.83 -4.27
N ASN A 263 -9.82 -18.87 -3.53
CA ASN A 263 -10.70 -19.49 -2.53
C ASN A 263 -10.74 -18.74 -1.19
N PHE A 264 -9.86 -17.76 -1.00
CA PHE A 264 -9.80 -16.92 0.19
C PHE A 264 -9.73 -15.44 -0.19
N PRO A 265 -10.76 -14.91 -0.85
CA PRO A 265 -10.74 -13.54 -1.36
C PRO A 265 -10.56 -12.50 -0.25
N ASN A 266 -10.92 -12.88 0.98
CA ASN A 266 -10.81 -12.03 2.15
C ASN A 266 -9.42 -12.01 2.80
N ARG A 267 -8.46 -12.75 2.27
CA ARG A 267 -7.11 -12.79 2.80
C ARG A 267 -6.16 -12.07 1.88
N LYS A 268 -5.61 -10.97 2.36
CA LYS A 268 -4.73 -10.13 1.57
C LYS A 268 -3.28 -10.27 2.04
N ILE A 269 -2.37 -10.13 1.10
CA ILE A 269 -0.96 -9.86 1.40
C ILE A 269 -0.76 -8.35 1.42
N MET A 270 0.14 -7.87 2.26
CA MET A 270 0.48 -6.46 2.36
C MET A 270 1.82 -6.19 1.71
N MET A 271 1.84 -5.23 0.82
CA MET A 271 3.00 -4.60 0.21
C MET A 271 2.94 -3.11 0.53
N GLY A 272 4.02 -2.36 0.35
CA GLY A 272 3.97 -0.93 0.58
C GLY A 272 5.35 -0.29 0.53
N CYS A 273 5.37 1.02 0.57
CA CYS A 273 6.62 1.79 0.58
C CYS A 273 6.41 3.19 1.17
N GLY A 274 7.51 3.83 1.46
CA GLY A 274 7.56 5.21 1.94
C GLY A 274 8.47 5.39 3.15
N LEU A 275 8.09 6.32 4.01
CA LEU A 275 8.84 6.66 5.21
C LEU A 275 8.26 5.95 6.42
N PHE A 276 9.13 5.46 7.30
CA PHE A 276 8.73 4.96 8.61
C PHE A 276 9.12 5.94 9.73
N ASP A 277 8.52 5.78 10.91
CA ASP A 277 8.87 6.57 12.09
C ASP A 277 10.15 6.02 12.71
N SER A 278 11.29 6.63 12.33
CA SER A 278 12.63 6.22 12.73
C SER A 278 12.94 6.64 14.15
N ILE A 279 13.63 5.76 14.89
CA ILE A 279 14.27 6.12 16.15
C ILE A 279 15.67 6.72 15.97
N PHE A 280 16.27 6.56 14.79
CA PHE A 280 17.55 7.21 14.47
C PHE A 280 17.34 8.64 14.00
N ASP A 281 18.36 9.45 14.19
CA ASP A 281 18.43 10.75 13.56
C ASP A 281 18.40 10.59 12.03
N LYS A 282 17.47 11.25 11.39
CA LYS A 282 17.24 11.16 9.94
C LYS A 282 18.40 11.72 9.11
N SER A 283 19.27 12.52 9.72
CA SER A 283 20.52 12.97 9.09
C SER A 283 21.56 11.85 8.94
N LEU A 284 21.41 10.75 9.70
CA LEU A 284 22.36 9.64 9.68
C LEU A 284 21.97 8.59 8.63
N ILE A 285 20.67 8.39 8.38
CA ILE A 285 20.17 7.40 7.44
C ILE A 285 18.74 7.72 7.04
N GLN A 286 18.44 7.56 5.76
CA GLN A 286 17.08 7.70 5.26
C GLN A 286 16.16 6.63 5.86
N ASN A 287 14.97 7.04 6.27
CA ASN A 287 13.97 6.18 6.90
C ASN A 287 13.00 5.56 5.89
N TRP A 288 13.54 5.01 4.80
CA TRP A 288 12.75 4.34 3.78
C TRP A 288 12.47 2.90 4.14
N PHE A 289 11.27 2.45 3.81
CA PHE A 289 10.91 1.04 3.77
C PHE A 289 10.31 0.66 2.42
N LEU A 290 10.50 -0.58 2.04
CA LEU A 290 9.94 -1.18 0.83
C LEU A 290 9.52 -2.61 1.12
N GLY A 291 8.22 -2.85 1.13
CA GLY A 291 7.61 -4.17 1.30
C GLY A 291 7.09 -4.70 -0.01
N GLY A 292 7.39 -5.94 -0.29
CA GLY A 292 6.93 -6.66 -1.47
C GLY A 292 7.35 -8.12 -1.39
N VAL A 293 7.15 -8.84 -2.48
CA VAL A 293 7.71 -10.18 -2.62
C VAL A 293 9.15 -10.04 -3.11
N ILE A 294 10.09 -10.49 -2.28
CA ILE A 294 11.52 -10.37 -2.55
C ILE A 294 12.02 -11.69 -3.14
N THR A 295 12.73 -11.63 -4.25
CA THR A 295 13.24 -12.81 -4.95
C THR A 295 14.76 -12.82 -4.98
N GLN A 296 15.34 -14.03 -4.91
CA GLN A 296 16.77 -14.20 -5.20
C GLN A 296 16.99 -14.38 -6.69
N GLN A 297 17.80 -13.53 -7.30
CA GLN A 297 18.11 -13.60 -8.73
C GLN A 297 19.09 -14.72 -9.15
N THR A 298 19.48 -15.60 -8.25
CA THR A 298 20.50 -16.61 -8.52
C THR A 298 19.94 -17.99 -8.93
N ALA A 299 18.63 -18.12 -9.02
CA ALA A 299 18.04 -19.44 -9.26
C ALA A 299 17.92 -19.71 -10.75
N THR A 300 18.69 -20.66 -11.25
CA THR A 300 18.42 -21.41 -12.49
C THR A 300 17.26 -22.41 -12.35
N SER A 301 16.53 -22.34 -11.23
CA SER A 301 15.41 -23.23 -10.96
C SER A 301 14.07 -22.56 -11.23
N PHE A 302 13.10 -23.37 -11.61
CA PHE A 302 11.69 -23.07 -11.89
C PHE A 302 10.97 -22.23 -10.82
N TYR A 303 11.58 -22.09 -9.67
CA TYR A 303 11.07 -21.38 -8.52
C TYR A 303 12.06 -20.30 -8.13
N ASN A 304 11.76 -19.06 -8.46
CA ASN A 304 12.43 -17.96 -7.80
C ASN A 304 12.14 -18.09 -6.31
N THR A 305 13.16 -18.54 -5.59
CA THR A 305 13.04 -18.75 -4.16
C THR A 305 12.79 -17.41 -3.50
N ILE A 306 11.58 -17.26 -2.98
CA ILE A 306 11.29 -16.16 -2.08
C ILE A 306 12.18 -16.32 -0.87
N TYR A 307 12.88 -15.28 -0.52
CA TYR A 307 13.80 -15.32 0.60
C TYR A 307 13.04 -15.66 1.89
N ASN A 308 13.29 -16.85 2.45
CA ASN A 308 12.84 -17.33 3.76
C ASN A 308 11.34 -17.54 3.99
N SER A 309 10.70 -18.35 3.20
CA SER A 309 9.36 -18.88 3.48
C SER A 309 8.22 -18.24 2.70
N PRO A 310 7.21 -19.04 2.42
CA PRO A 310 6.08 -18.75 1.54
C PRO A 310 5.12 -17.66 2.04
N ASN A 311 5.35 -17.12 3.21
CA ASN A 311 4.48 -16.14 3.86
C ASN A 311 5.07 -14.73 3.85
N MET A 312 5.93 -14.41 2.90
CA MET A 312 6.66 -13.15 2.90
C MET A 312 5.85 -12.01 2.34
N THR A 313 5.04 -11.51 3.19
CA THR A 313 4.54 -10.14 3.13
C THR A 313 5.20 -9.37 4.26
N MET A 314 5.14 -8.06 4.20
CA MET A 314 5.74 -7.18 5.20
C MET A 314 5.44 -7.59 6.64
N LEU A 315 4.22 -8.05 6.87
CA LEU A 315 3.75 -8.52 8.16
C LEU A 315 2.91 -9.76 7.91
N CYS A 316 3.26 -10.89 8.51
CA CYS A 316 2.43 -12.08 8.44
C CYS A 316 2.22 -12.71 9.81
N GLY A 317 1.01 -13.22 10.01
CA GLY A 317 0.55 -13.75 11.30
C GLY A 317 0.97 -15.17 11.61
N SER A 318 1.74 -15.83 10.76
CA SER A 318 2.20 -17.20 11.00
C SER A 318 3.66 -17.23 11.48
N SER A 319 4.14 -18.41 11.80
CA SER A 319 5.44 -18.68 12.41
C SER A 319 6.69 -18.20 11.65
N ALA A 320 6.52 -17.68 10.46
CA ALA A 320 7.59 -17.06 9.71
C ALA A 320 7.46 -15.54 9.83
N SER A 321 8.52 -14.91 10.19
CA SER A 321 8.63 -13.47 10.26
C SER A 321 8.48 -12.87 8.86
N GLY A 322 7.50 -12.03 8.65
CA GLY A 322 7.42 -11.20 7.44
C GLY A 322 8.64 -10.29 7.37
N LYS A 323 9.23 -10.20 6.19
CA LYS A 323 10.38 -9.32 5.96
C LYS A 323 10.05 -8.24 4.94
N PHE A 324 10.65 -7.10 5.12
CA PHE A 324 10.65 -6.00 4.17
C PHE A 324 12.05 -5.36 4.14
N LEU A 325 12.28 -4.49 3.20
CA LEU A 325 13.58 -3.87 2.98
C LEU A 325 13.65 -2.52 3.66
N VAL A 326 14.80 -2.23 4.24
CA VAL A 326 15.20 -0.90 4.70
C VAL A 326 16.66 -0.66 4.29
N LEU A 327 17.08 0.59 4.29
CA LEU A 327 18.49 0.90 4.07
C LEU A 327 19.34 0.39 5.24
N LYS A 328 20.48 -0.19 4.95
CA LYS A 328 21.40 -0.68 5.95
C LYS A 328 22.00 0.50 6.72
N HIS A 329 21.99 0.44 8.03
CA HIS A 329 22.69 1.43 8.84
C HIS A 329 24.17 1.09 8.90
N ASP A 330 25.00 1.89 8.22
CA ASP A 330 26.45 1.80 8.25
C ASP A 330 27.06 3.22 8.29
N PRO A 331 27.42 3.72 9.47
CA PRO A 331 27.96 5.08 9.60
C PRO A 331 29.27 5.32 8.84
N ALA A 332 30.00 4.25 8.52
CA ALA A 332 31.28 4.34 7.80
C ALA A 332 31.10 4.40 6.28
N ASN A 333 29.91 3.98 5.78
CA ASN A 333 29.60 3.95 4.35
C ASN A 333 28.14 4.36 4.09
N PRO A 334 27.87 5.64 3.81
CA PRO A 334 26.49 6.15 3.64
C PRO A 334 25.77 5.59 2.42
N LEU A 335 26.48 5.11 1.39
CA LEU A 335 25.90 4.42 0.23
C LEU A 335 25.99 2.91 0.45
N THR A 336 25.11 2.39 1.28
CA THR A 336 25.16 0.98 1.64
C THR A 336 24.04 0.19 0.97
N ASP A 337 24.27 -1.11 0.86
CA ASP A 337 23.25 -2.07 0.46
C ASP A 337 22.04 -2.00 1.42
N HIS A 338 20.93 -2.55 0.99
CA HIS A 338 19.75 -2.73 1.84
C HIS A 338 20.01 -3.83 2.89
N THR A 339 19.17 -3.81 3.91
CA THR A 339 19.03 -4.91 4.87
C THR A 339 17.56 -5.29 5.01
N TYR A 340 17.30 -6.48 5.53
CA TYR A 340 15.94 -6.91 5.83
C TYR A 340 15.54 -6.43 7.21
N ALA A 341 14.31 -5.93 7.28
CA ALA A 341 13.65 -5.59 8.52
C ALA A 341 12.54 -6.60 8.82
N ASN A 342 12.31 -6.81 10.09
CA ASN A 342 11.37 -7.79 10.58
C ASN A 342 10.62 -7.24 11.79
N CYS A 343 9.30 -7.27 11.71
CA CYS A 343 8.45 -7.16 12.89
C CYS A 343 8.33 -8.55 13.49
N ASP A 344 9.13 -8.88 14.49
CA ASP A 344 9.01 -10.14 15.19
C ASP A 344 7.75 -10.17 16.06
N ILE A 345 6.64 -10.49 15.42
CA ILE A 345 5.39 -10.76 16.13
C ILE A 345 5.34 -12.17 16.71
N THR A 346 6.36 -12.99 16.52
CA THR A 346 6.41 -14.34 17.11
C THR A 346 6.73 -14.32 18.59
N GLY A 347 7.51 -13.35 19.07
CA GLY A 347 7.73 -13.13 20.51
C GLY A 347 6.45 -12.81 21.27
N TYR A 348 5.46 -12.31 20.60
CA TYR A 348 4.10 -12.15 21.12
C TYR A 348 3.35 -13.46 21.37
N ARG A 349 3.91 -14.61 20.96
CA ARG A 349 3.23 -15.90 21.05
C ARG A 349 3.07 -16.41 22.48
N SER A 350 4.00 -16.09 23.37
CA SER A 350 4.04 -16.76 24.68
C SER A 350 3.61 -15.90 25.86
N GLY A 351 3.60 -14.57 25.77
CA GLY A 351 3.33 -13.72 26.91
C GLY A 351 2.11 -12.80 26.75
N ILE A 352 2.02 -12.11 25.62
CA ILE A 352 0.95 -11.11 25.40
C ILE A 352 -0.39 -11.78 25.05
N ASN A 353 -0.36 -12.99 24.51
CA ASN A 353 -1.60 -13.74 24.23
C ASN A 353 -2.48 -13.98 25.44
N ASP A 354 -1.87 -14.19 26.59
CA ASP A 354 -2.60 -14.47 27.83
C ASP A 354 -3.19 -13.20 28.42
N LEU A 355 -2.51 -12.07 28.25
CA LEU A 355 -3.00 -10.75 28.69
C LEU A 355 -4.23 -10.29 27.90
N HIS A 356 -4.35 -10.70 26.64
CA HIS A 356 -5.45 -10.32 25.75
C HIS A 356 -6.46 -11.44 25.49
N SER A 357 -6.37 -12.56 26.23
CA SER A 357 -7.19 -13.74 25.97
C SER A 357 -8.70 -13.51 26.14
N ASN A 358 -9.10 -12.53 26.91
CA ASN A 358 -10.50 -12.28 27.29
C ASN A 358 -10.99 -10.87 26.97
N SER A 359 -10.19 -9.99 26.39
CA SER A 359 -10.60 -8.63 26.10
C SER A 359 -10.80 -8.38 24.61
N LEU A 360 -11.72 -7.48 24.33
CA LEU A 360 -11.82 -6.80 23.06
C LEU A 360 -10.42 -6.25 22.70
N VAL A 361 -9.97 -6.61 21.59
CA VAL A 361 -8.69 -6.47 20.95
C VAL A 361 -7.94 -5.19 21.26
N ALA A 362 -6.82 -5.27 21.95
CA ALA A 362 -5.82 -4.23 21.89
C ALA A 362 -5.04 -4.38 20.57
N ALA A 363 -5.20 -3.42 19.67
CA ALA A 363 -4.30 -3.24 18.55
C ALA A 363 -3.08 -2.45 19.04
N THR A 364 -1.88 -2.93 18.76
CA THR A 364 -0.65 -2.28 19.18
C THR A 364 0.21 -1.95 17.96
N SER A 365 0.75 -0.75 17.90
CA SER A 365 1.92 -0.49 17.06
C SER A 365 3.08 -1.31 17.60
N PHE A 366 3.94 -1.80 16.74
CA PHE A 366 5.10 -2.54 17.18
C PHE A 366 6.36 -2.08 16.45
N PRO A 367 7.44 -1.96 17.18
CA PRO A 367 8.71 -1.62 16.59
C PRO A 367 9.24 -2.77 15.75
N PHE A 368 10.06 -2.45 14.77
CA PHE A 368 10.78 -3.43 13.98
C PHE A 368 12.29 -3.25 14.09
N GLY A 369 13.00 -4.36 14.02
CA GLY A 369 14.44 -4.43 13.94
C GLY A 369 14.92 -4.85 12.56
N ASP A 370 16.19 -4.69 12.29
CA ASP A 370 16.85 -5.19 11.08
C ASP A 370 17.71 -6.43 11.34
N ASP A 371 18.12 -7.13 10.29
CA ASP A 371 18.95 -8.34 10.39
C ASP A 371 20.36 -8.04 10.92
N ASN A 372 20.76 -6.76 11.09
CA ASN A 372 22.00 -6.36 11.75
C ASN A 372 21.82 -6.14 13.27
N GLY A 373 20.62 -6.34 13.78
CA GLY A 373 20.28 -6.22 15.20
C GLY A 373 19.94 -4.81 15.69
N PHE A 374 19.76 -3.86 14.78
CA PHE A 374 19.35 -2.51 15.15
C PHE A 374 17.83 -2.39 15.22
N LEU A 375 17.33 -1.85 16.33
CA LEU A 375 15.95 -1.36 16.39
C LEU A 375 15.84 -0.12 15.50
N ARG A 376 14.88 -0.11 14.58
CA ARG A 376 14.77 0.91 13.53
C ARG A 376 13.63 1.90 13.75
N GLY A 377 12.50 1.44 14.22
CA GLY A 377 11.31 2.28 14.41
C GLY A 377 9.99 1.56 14.18
N ASN A 378 8.97 2.29 13.75
CA ASN A 378 7.63 1.77 13.50
C ASN A 378 7.16 2.11 12.08
N LEU A 379 6.39 1.21 11.46
CA LEU A 379 5.65 1.54 10.25
C LEU A 379 4.52 2.52 10.58
N LYS A 380 4.33 3.54 9.74
CA LYS A 380 3.26 4.53 9.94
C LYS A 380 1.88 3.90 9.83
N HIS A 381 0.96 4.36 10.65
CA HIS A 381 -0.48 4.05 10.60
C HIS A 381 -0.85 2.58 10.85
N VAL A 382 0.08 1.67 11.04
CA VAL A 382 -0.19 0.23 11.15
C VAL A 382 -0.17 -0.22 12.60
N CYS A 383 -1.29 -0.78 13.04
CA CYS A 383 -1.38 -1.53 14.28
C CYS A 383 -1.77 -2.97 13.97
N PHE A 384 -1.31 -3.91 14.78
CA PHE A 384 -1.59 -5.32 14.63
C PHE A 384 -2.32 -5.85 15.86
N SER A 385 -3.28 -6.74 15.63
CA SER A 385 -3.86 -7.55 16.67
C SER A 385 -3.95 -9.00 16.25
N ARG A 386 -3.56 -9.90 17.13
CA ARG A 386 -3.59 -11.33 16.88
C ARG A 386 -4.97 -11.95 17.10
N LYS A 387 -5.75 -11.42 18.03
CA LYS A 387 -7.11 -11.89 18.29
C LYS A 387 -8.10 -10.92 17.69
N ASN A 388 -8.67 -11.29 16.57
CA ASN A 388 -9.74 -10.51 16.00
C ASN A 388 -11.05 -11.26 16.05
N PRO A 389 -12.14 -10.59 16.39
CA PRO A 389 -13.43 -11.01 15.89
C PRO A 389 -13.33 -11.12 14.36
N LEU A 390 -14.08 -12.04 13.79
CA LEU A 390 -14.15 -12.21 12.33
C LEU A 390 -14.86 -10.99 11.72
N TYR A 391 -14.15 -9.88 11.60
CA TYR A 391 -14.64 -8.71 10.87
C TYR A 391 -14.59 -8.99 9.37
N GLN A 392 -15.48 -8.34 8.66
CA GLN A 392 -15.38 -8.26 7.21
C GLN A 392 -14.18 -7.37 6.85
N GLN A 393 -13.70 -7.50 5.63
CA GLN A 393 -12.64 -6.62 5.12
C GLN A 393 -13.13 -5.18 5.04
N VAL A 394 -12.20 -4.24 5.14
CA VAL A 394 -12.47 -2.80 5.07
C VAL A 394 -13.51 -2.39 6.12
N THR A 395 -13.45 -3.01 7.30
CA THR A 395 -14.40 -2.67 8.38
C THR A 395 -13.93 -1.40 9.10
N PRO A 396 -14.74 -0.35 9.11
CA PRO A 396 -14.46 0.85 9.90
C PRO A 396 -14.69 0.56 11.39
N ILE A 397 -13.77 1.00 12.23
CA ILE A 397 -13.82 0.85 13.68
C ILE A 397 -13.54 2.20 14.32
N ILE A 398 -14.29 2.52 15.36
CA ILE A 398 -14.06 3.69 16.21
C ILE A 398 -13.65 3.16 17.58
N ALA A 399 -12.55 3.71 18.09
CA ALA A 399 -12.12 3.54 19.48
C ALA A 399 -11.96 4.93 20.09
N GLU A 400 -12.89 5.31 20.95
CA GLU A 400 -13.05 6.69 21.42
C GLU A 400 -13.28 7.65 20.25
N SER A 401 -12.36 8.57 19.98
CA SER A 401 -12.38 9.45 18.79
C SER A 401 -11.52 8.94 17.62
N SER A 402 -10.69 7.93 17.87
CA SER A 402 -9.77 7.39 16.86
C SER A 402 -10.49 6.50 15.85
N MET A 403 -10.23 6.76 14.57
CA MET A 403 -10.77 5.99 13.45
C MET A 403 -9.76 4.94 12.97
N TYR A 404 -10.24 3.75 12.67
CA TYR A 404 -9.44 2.66 12.11
C TYR A 404 -10.15 1.98 10.96
N ILE A 405 -9.38 1.46 10.01
CA ILE A 405 -9.85 0.49 9.01
C ILE A 405 -9.20 -0.85 9.31
N TYR A 406 -10.04 -1.87 9.47
CA TYR A 406 -9.58 -3.23 9.71
C TYR A 406 -9.44 -4.02 8.42
N GLU A 407 -8.33 -4.79 8.30
CA GLU A 407 -8.08 -5.74 7.23
C GLU A 407 -7.60 -7.08 7.78
N ASN A 408 -8.13 -8.17 7.25
CA ASN A 408 -7.67 -9.51 7.57
C ASN A 408 -6.26 -9.75 7.05
N LEU A 409 -5.45 -10.40 7.87
CA LEU A 409 -4.15 -10.87 7.44
C LEU A 409 -4.28 -12.24 6.76
N TYR A 410 -3.52 -12.43 5.69
CA TYR A 410 -3.35 -13.76 5.11
C TYR A 410 -2.64 -14.68 6.12
N ASN A 411 -3.32 -15.75 6.54
CA ASN A 411 -2.78 -16.76 7.44
C ASN A 411 -2.91 -18.14 6.83
N ASN A 412 -1.96 -19.02 7.12
CA ASN A 412 -1.99 -20.40 6.68
C ASN A 412 -3.06 -21.20 7.45
N PRO A 413 -4.14 -21.69 6.79
CA PRO A 413 -5.20 -22.42 7.45
C PRO A 413 -4.75 -23.79 7.99
N ALA A 414 -3.62 -24.33 7.56
CA ALA A 414 -3.09 -25.60 8.06
C ALA A 414 -2.65 -25.55 9.54
N ALA A 415 -2.52 -24.36 10.11
CA ALA A 415 -2.12 -24.18 11.51
C ALA A 415 -3.30 -24.11 12.50
N GLY A 416 -4.55 -24.21 12.06
CA GLY A 416 -5.74 -24.33 12.93
C GLY A 416 -6.07 -23.11 13.78
N ASP A 417 -5.39 -21.96 13.63
CA ASP A 417 -5.42 -20.93 14.64
C ASP A 417 -5.82 -19.52 14.18
N VAL A 418 -6.32 -18.83 15.16
CA VAL A 418 -6.87 -17.49 15.21
C VAL A 418 -6.13 -16.52 14.31
N MET A 419 -6.86 -15.99 13.35
CA MET A 419 -6.36 -15.03 12.39
C MET A 419 -6.16 -13.68 13.08
N GLY A 420 -4.97 -13.13 12.92
CA GLY A 420 -4.69 -11.73 13.22
C GLY A 420 -5.19 -10.81 12.11
N GLY A 421 -5.17 -9.53 12.37
CA GLY A 421 -5.49 -8.51 11.38
C GLY A 421 -4.77 -7.21 11.65
N PHE A 422 -4.82 -6.34 10.65
CA PHE A 422 -4.28 -5.00 10.73
C PHE A 422 -5.38 -3.99 10.99
N TYR A 423 -5.06 -3.04 11.83
CA TYR A 423 -5.83 -1.83 12.04
C TYR A 423 -5.01 -0.68 11.48
N PHE A 424 -5.54 -0.03 10.48
CA PHE A 424 -4.91 1.16 9.93
C PHE A 424 -5.54 2.38 10.58
N TYR A 425 -4.72 3.14 11.31
CA TYR A 425 -5.14 4.38 11.94
C TYR A 425 -5.39 5.45 10.88
N MET A 426 -6.59 6.02 10.92
CA MET A 426 -7.07 6.98 9.93
C MET A 426 -7.07 8.42 10.45
N GLY A 427 -6.72 8.61 11.73
CA GLY A 427 -6.80 9.90 12.41
C GLY A 427 -7.95 10.00 13.40
N GLU A 428 -8.20 11.21 13.89
CA GLU A 428 -9.23 11.49 14.87
C GLU A 428 -10.49 12.07 14.22
N LEU A 429 -11.67 11.75 14.79
CA LEU A 429 -12.98 12.21 14.32
C LEU A 429 -13.54 13.30 15.26
N GLU A 430 -12.74 14.22 15.73
CA GLU A 430 -13.19 15.30 16.62
C GLU A 430 -13.44 16.61 15.86
#